data_8f6554bbac232a8b9ab6899b195fba10
#
_entry.id   8f6554bbac232a8b9ab6899b195fba10
#
_cell.length_a   1.000
_cell.length_b   1.000
_cell.length_c   1.000
_cell.angle_alpha   90.00
_cell.angle_beta   90.00
_cell.angle_gamma   90.00
#
_symmetry.space_group_name_H-M   'P 1'
#
loop_
_entity.id
_entity.type
_entity.pdbx_description
1 polymer ?
#
loop_
_entity_poly.entity_id
_entity_poly.type
_entity_poly.pdbx_seq_one_letter_code
_entity_poly.pdbx_strand_id
1 'polypeptide(L)'
;LGWEKNFTQGINAATGDIIFPCDQDDIWHLDKVKKMTQAFEDNNDILLLTSGYHAFSENGGEPITQQKVKTETDEKISKVIFDQHYYQILRPGCTMAFRKEILSTFIKLWKPGTPHDALLWIIASIQHKLYLYKDTFIEYRRHDANASKNISHGYKYKVNEVERTLAVNKWYLENFTPEAEEIKIILNCNIWCEYRKKLLVEKKRCYWFKLRNYSNYYLTKKKYFGDFYYSFVK
;
A
#
# COMPACT_ATOMS: atom_id res chain seq x y z
N LEU A 1 -13.73 -16.09 9.04
CA LEU A 1 -12.31 -16.09 8.61
C LEU A 1 -11.64 -14.72 8.82
N GLY A 2 -12.39 -13.64 8.83
CA GLY A 2 -11.91 -12.27 8.79
C GLY A 2 -11.50 -11.84 7.38
N TRP A 3 -11.61 -10.53 7.09
CA TRP A 3 -11.39 -9.96 5.75
C TRP A 3 -9.98 -10.24 5.20
N GLU A 4 -8.93 -10.15 6.04
CA GLU A 4 -7.53 -10.39 5.62
C GLU A 4 -7.33 -11.80 5.04
N LYS A 5 -7.83 -12.82 5.74
CA LYS A 5 -7.74 -14.21 5.27
C LYS A 5 -8.64 -14.45 4.07
N ASN A 6 -9.82 -13.83 4.02
CA ASN A 6 -10.74 -13.97 2.91
C ASN A 6 -10.12 -13.46 1.60
N PHE A 7 -9.58 -12.25 1.60
CA PHE A 7 -8.88 -11.72 0.42
C PHE A 7 -7.67 -12.56 0.03
N THR A 8 -6.86 -12.99 1.01
CA THR A 8 -5.68 -13.83 0.71
C THR A 8 -6.06 -15.17 0.11
N GLN A 9 -7.13 -15.81 0.59
CA GLN A 9 -7.63 -17.06 0.00
C GLN A 9 -8.16 -16.83 -1.41
N GLY A 10 -8.94 -15.76 -1.63
CA GLY A 10 -9.43 -15.42 -2.96
C GLY A 10 -8.31 -15.13 -3.96
N ILE A 11 -7.31 -14.37 -3.54
CA ILE A 11 -6.11 -14.07 -4.34
C ILE A 11 -5.36 -15.36 -4.71
N ASN A 12 -5.17 -16.28 -3.75
CA ASN A 12 -4.47 -17.55 -3.99
C ASN A 12 -5.28 -18.50 -4.90
N ALA A 13 -6.60 -18.44 -4.88
CA ALA A 13 -7.48 -19.24 -5.71
C ALA A 13 -7.69 -18.67 -7.13
N ALA A 14 -7.29 -17.43 -7.37
CA ALA A 14 -7.47 -16.78 -8.65
C ALA A 14 -6.62 -17.43 -9.75
N THR A 15 -7.24 -17.74 -10.90
CA THR A 15 -6.61 -18.41 -12.05
C THR A 15 -6.36 -17.48 -13.24
N GLY A 16 -7.03 -16.35 -13.31
CA GLY A 16 -6.91 -15.38 -14.40
C GLY A 16 -5.53 -14.70 -14.45
N ASP A 17 -5.15 -14.19 -15.62
CA ASP A 17 -3.88 -13.48 -15.81
C ASP A 17 -3.87 -12.10 -15.14
N ILE A 18 -5.04 -11.45 -15.05
CA ILE A 18 -5.25 -10.18 -14.36
C ILE A 18 -6.32 -10.39 -13.29
N ILE A 19 -6.00 -9.98 -12.06
CA ILE A 19 -6.82 -10.20 -10.87
C ILE A 19 -7.31 -8.86 -10.36
N PHE A 20 -8.62 -8.80 -10.09
CA PHE A 20 -9.30 -7.60 -9.57
C PHE A 20 -9.87 -7.89 -8.18
N PRO A 21 -9.30 -7.35 -7.10
CA PRO A 21 -9.93 -7.40 -5.78
C PRO A 21 -11.25 -6.62 -5.80
N CYS A 22 -12.28 -7.18 -5.18
CA CYS A 22 -13.60 -6.58 -5.11
C CYS A 22 -14.11 -6.61 -3.68
N ASP A 23 -14.43 -5.43 -3.12
CA ASP A 23 -15.20 -5.32 -1.89
C ASP A 23 -16.70 -5.44 -2.24
N GLN A 24 -17.47 -6.07 -1.35
CA GLN A 24 -18.87 -6.43 -1.61
C GLN A 24 -19.84 -5.25 -1.58
N ASP A 25 -19.39 -4.12 -1.06
CA ASP A 25 -20.19 -2.92 -0.79
C ASP A 25 -19.88 -1.75 -1.75
N ASP A 26 -18.89 -1.91 -2.63
CA ASP A 26 -18.53 -0.91 -3.63
C ASP A 26 -19.29 -1.09 -4.95
N ILE A 27 -19.42 0.01 -5.71
CA ILE A 27 -20.05 -0.02 -7.04
C ILE A 27 -18.97 0.19 -8.10
N TRP A 28 -18.79 -0.80 -8.96
CA TRP A 28 -17.88 -0.70 -10.10
C TRP A 28 -18.56 -0.02 -11.29
N HIS A 29 -17.83 0.89 -11.95
CA HIS A 29 -18.24 1.38 -13.25
C HIS A 29 -18.20 0.25 -14.28
N LEU A 30 -19.16 0.21 -15.19
CA LEU A 30 -19.34 -0.88 -16.15
C LEU A 30 -18.14 -1.11 -17.07
N ASP A 31 -17.33 -0.10 -17.29
CA ASP A 31 -16.14 -0.14 -18.15
C ASP A 31 -14.82 -0.39 -17.40
N LYS A 32 -14.86 -0.49 -16.05
CA LYS A 32 -13.66 -0.71 -15.22
C LYS A 32 -12.81 -1.86 -15.72
N VAL A 33 -13.37 -3.07 -15.77
CA VAL A 33 -12.62 -4.27 -16.14
C VAL A 33 -12.07 -4.12 -17.55
N LYS A 34 -12.90 -3.72 -18.51
CA LYS A 34 -12.48 -3.53 -19.91
C LYS A 34 -11.31 -2.55 -20.04
N LYS A 35 -11.43 -1.35 -19.45
CA LYS A 35 -10.40 -0.30 -19.58
C LYS A 35 -9.11 -0.64 -18.86
N MET A 36 -9.21 -1.23 -17.65
CA MET A 36 -8.01 -1.61 -16.91
C MET A 36 -7.31 -2.80 -17.55
N THR A 37 -8.05 -3.80 -18.09
CA THR A 37 -7.45 -4.91 -18.84
C THR A 37 -6.74 -4.40 -20.09
N GLN A 38 -7.35 -3.50 -20.85
CA GLN A 38 -6.71 -2.89 -22.02
C GLN A 38 -5.38 -2.21 -21.66
N ALA A 39 -5.33 -1.51 -20.53
CA ALA A 39 -4.08 -0.88 -20.06
C ALA A 39 -2.97 -1.89 -19.81
N PHE A 40 -3.28 -3.09 -19.31
CA PHE A 40 -2.30 -4.17 -19.16
C PHE A 40 -1.88 -4.77 -20.50
N GLU A 41 -2.77 -4.86 -21.47
CA GLU A 41 -2.46 -5.32 -22.84
C GLU A 41 -1.55 -4.33 -23.56
N ASP A 42 -1.82 -3.03 -23.41
CA ASP A 42 -1.04 -1.95 -24.04
C ASP A 42 0.34 -1.74 -23.39
N ASN A 43 0.51 -2.13 -22.12
CA ASN A 43 1.77 -1.93 -21.39
C ASN A 43 2.13 -3.14 -20.50
N ASN A 44 3.08 -3.93 -20.95
CA ASN A 44 3.56 -5.12 -20.25
C ASN A 44 4.38 -4.81 -18.98
N ASP A 45 4.82 -3.56 -18.78
CA ASP A 45 5.55 -3.15 -17.57
C ASP A 45 4.62 -2.99 -16.35
N ILE A 46 3.31 -2.89 -16.56
CA ILE A 46 2.34 -2.77 -15.46
C ILE A 46 2.23 -4.11 -14.72
N LEU A 47 2.68 -4.15 -13.46
CA LEU A 47 2.47 -5.27 -12.54
C LEU A 47 1.22 -5.04 -11.69
N LEU A 48 1.01 -3.82 -11.23
CA LEU A 48 -0.17 -3.36 -10.51
C LEU A 48 -0.64 -2.02 -11.05
N LEU A 49 -1.91 -1.95 -11.41
CA LEU A 49 -2.61 -0.75 -11.81
C LEU A 49 -3.64 -0.38 -10.75
N THR A 50 -3.63 0.86 -10.30
CA THR A 50 -4.66 1.40 -9.41
C THR A 50 -5.39 2.54 -10.09
N SER A 51 -6.65 2.79 -9.71
CA SER A 51 -7.46 3.87 -10.28
C SER A 51 -7.84 4.94 -9.27
N GLY A 52 -8.46 6.01 -9.75
CA GLY A 52 -9.25 6.91 -8.93
C GLY A 52 -10.51 6.21 -8.40
N TYR A 53 -11.11 6.79 -7.37
CA TYR A 53 -12.40 6.38 -6.83
C TYR A 53 -13.19 7.62 -6.37
N HIS A 54 -14.49 7.51 -6.34
CA HIS A 54 -15.36 8.51 -5.71
C HIS A 54 -15.89 7.92 -4.40
N ALA A 55 -15.64 8.58 -3.27
CA ALA A 55 -16.10 8.10 -1.98
C ALA A 55 -17.46 8.71 -1.64
N PHE A 56 -18.43 7.90 -1.28
CA PHE A 56 -19.74 8.34 -0.85
C PHE A 56 -20.15 7.71 0.49
N SER A 57 -20.98 8.43 1.24
CA SER A 57 -21.55 7.93 2.50
C SER A 57 -23.06 7.87 2.37
N GLU A 58 -23.67 6.77 2.83
CA GLU A 58 -25.13 6.65 2.89
C GLU A 58 -25.79 7.70 3.81
N ASN A 59 -25.05 8.19 4.79
CA ASN A 59 -25.52 9.15 5.78
C ASN A 59 -25.17 10.62 5.45
N GLY A 60 -24.80 10.92 4.20
CA GLY A 60 -24.54 12.31 3.74
C GLY A 60 -23.30 12.95 4.35
N GLY A 61 -22.26 12.16 4.65
CA GLY A 61 -20.97 12.69 5.14
C GLY A 61 -20.18 13.46 4.08
N GLU A 62 -19.24 14.29 4.53
CA GLU A 62 -18.31 15.04 3.69
C GLU A 62 -17.57 14.13 2.69
N PRO A 63 -17.39 14.56 1.42
CA PRO A 63 -16.62 13.80 0.45
C PRO A 63 -15.18 13.63 0.93
N ILE A 64 -14.68 12.39 0.87
CA ILE A 64 -13.30 12.10 1.26
C ILE A 64 -12.39 12.44 0.10
N THR A 65 -11.53 13.42 0.32
CA THR A 65 -10.50 13.79 -0.65
C THR A 65 -9.48 12.66 -0.79
N GLN A 66 -9.28 12.19 -2.00
CA GLN A 66 -8.24 11.20 -2.30
C GLN A 66 -6.86 11.79 -2.04
N GLN A 67 -5.97 11.00 -1.47
CA GLN A 67 -4.57 11.40 -1.34
C GLN A 67 -3.94 11.52 -2.73
N LYS A 68 -3.12 12.55 -2.94
CA LYS A 68 -2.41 12.72 -4.22
C LYS A 68 -1.36 11.62 -4.37
N VAL A 69 -1.43 10.88 -5.46
CA VAL A 69 -0.39 9.95 -5.91
C VAL A 69 0.50 10.72 -6.88
N LYS A 70 1.81 10.71 -6.65
CA LYS A 70 2.79 11.32 -7.56
C LYS A 70 3.11 10.36 -8.69
N THR A 71 3.08 10.84 -9.91
CA THR A 71 3.36 10.08 -11.13
C THR A 71 4.46 10.74 -11.95
N GLU A 72 5.16 9.94 -12.76
CA GLU A 72 6.28 10.42 -13.60
C GLU A 72 5.81 11.41 -14.69
N THR A 73 4.60 11.20 -15.22
CA THR A 73 3.99 12.05 -16.24
C THR A 73 2.58 12.47 -15.86
N ASP A 74 2.03 13.44 -16.59
CA ASP A 74 0.62 13.82 -16.48
C ASP A 74 -0.32 13.03 -17.39
N GLU A 75 0.18 11.99 -18.05
CA GLU A 75 -0.62 11.09 -18.86
C GLU A 75 -1.71 10.39 -18.04
N LYS A 76 -2.73 9.90 -18.77
CA LYS A 76 -3.90 9.23 -18.20
C LYS A 76 -3.54 7.98 -17.40
N ILE A 77 -2.55 7.21 -17.87
CA ILE A 77 -1.93 6.08 -17.19
C ILE A 77 -0.46 6.42 -17.05
N SER A 78 0.02 6.50 -15.82
CA SER A 78 1.39 6.89 -15.56
C SER A 78 2.00 6.09 -14.41
N LYS A 79 3.29 5.83 -14.51
CA LYS A 79 4.06 5.15 -13.47
C LYS A 79 4.08 6.00 -12.19
N VAL A 80 3.85 5.35 -11.06
CA VAL A 80 3.95 5.99 -9.74
C VAL A 80 5.42 6.20 -9.39
N ILE A 81 5.76 7.42 -8.97
CA ILE A 81 7.13 7.76 -8.59
C ILE A 81 7.57 6.92 -7.39
N PHE A 82 8.72 6.25 -7.52
CA PHE A 82 9.41 5.63 -6.41
C PHE A 82 10.15 6.70 -5.61
N ASP A 83 9.69 6.97 -4.39
CA ASP A 83 10.33 7.89 -3.45
C ASP A 83 10.37 7.25 -2.04
N GLN A 84 10.83 7.98 -1.04
CA GLN A 84 10.90 7.51 0.35
C GLN A 84 9.56 7.06 0.94
N HIS A 85 8.44 7.30 0.26
CA HIS A 85 7.09 6.88 0.70
C HIS A 85 6.55 5.68 -0.07
N TYR A 86 7.35 5.00 -0.89
CA TYR A 86 6.95 3.84 -1.71
C TYR A 86 6.21 2.75 -0.95
N TYR A 87 6.46 2.62 0.36
CA TYR A 87 5.82 1.64 1.25
C TYR A 87 4.39 2.04 1.68
N GLN A 88 3.97 3.27 1.41
CA GLN A 88 2.67 3.81 1.82
C GLN A 88 1.61 3.53 0.76
N ILE A 89 0.57 2.81 1.14
CA ILE A 89 -0.59 2.63 0.28
C ILE A 89 -1.40 3.93 0.21
N LEU A 90 -1.69 4.39 -1.00
CA LEU A 90 -2.42 5.63 -1.27
C LEU A 90 -3.77 5.38 -1.96
N ARG A 91 -4.12 4.13 -2.24
CA ARG A 91 -5.40 3.71 -2.84
C ARG A 91 -5.91 2.44 -2.18
N PRO A 92 -7.23 2.32 -1.94
CA PRO A 92 -7.82 1.09 -1.38
C PRO A 92 -7.71 -0.07 -2.36
N GLY A 93 -7.72 -1.29 -1.85
CA GLY A 93 -7.55 -2.51 -2.63
C GLY A 93 -8.58 -2.68 -3.75
N CYS A 94 -9.82 -2.26 -3.53
CA CYS A 94 -10.89 -2.31 -4.54
C CYS A 94 -10.61 -1.48 -5.80
N THR A 95 -9.68 -0.51 -5.75
CA THR A 95 -9.25 0.27 -6.94
C THR A 95 -8.19 -0.45 -7.78
N MET A 96 -7.64 -1.56 -7.29
CA MET A 96 -6.49 -2.22 -7.88
C MET A 96 -6.89 -3.29 -8.89
N ALA A 97 -5.99 -3.51 -9.85
CA ALA A 97 -5.88 -4.73 -10.64
C ALA A 97 -4.38 -5.08 -10.73
N PHE A 98 -4.05 -6.36 -10.83
CA PHE A 98 -2.65 -6.78 -10.87
C PHE A 98 -2.45 -8.07 -11.68
N ARG A 99 -1.24 -8.23 -12.24
CA ARG A 99 -0.86 -9.45 -12.95
C ARG A 99 -0.64 -10.60 -11.99
N LYS A 100 -1.05 -11.80 -12.41
CA LYS A 100 -0.89 -13.05 -11.67
C LYS A 100 0.56 -13.32 -11.23
N GLU A 101 1.54 -12.85 -11.97
CA GLU A 101 2.96 -13.04 -11.67
C GLU A 101 3.39 -12.49 -10.31
N ILE A 102 2.67 -11.51 -9.73
CA ILE A 102 2.93 -10.97 -8.39
C ILE A 102 2.67 -12.00 -7.28
N LEU A 103 1.84 -13.03 -7.55
CA LEU A 103 1.34 -13.95 -6.53
C LEU A 103 2.44 -14.74 -5.83
N SER A 104 3.45 -15.20 -6.55
CA SER A 104 4.56 -15.97 -5.96
C SER A 104 5.26 -15.18 -4.86
N THR A 105 5.52 -13.90 -5.12
CA THR A 105 6.12 -12.97 -4.16
C THR A 105 5.15 -12.61 -3.04
N PHE A 106 3.89 -12.35 -3.38
CA PHE A 106 2.84 -12.04 -2.40
C PHE A 106 2.69 -13.19 -1.38
N ILE A 107 2.54 -14.43 -1.83
CA ILE A 107 2.39 -15.61 -0.98
C ILE A 107 3.62 -15.80 -0.07
N LYS A 108 4.83 -15.64 -0.62
CA LYS A 108 6.09 -15.75 0.12
C LYS A 108 6.21 -14.73 1.25
N LEU A 109 5.72 -13.50 1.04
CA LEU A 109 5.90 -12.40 1.96
C LEU A 109 4.70 -12.14 2.87
N TRP A 110 3.52 -12.66 2.53
CA TRP A 110 2.32 -12.42 3.32
C TRP A 110 2.39 -13.10 4.69
N LYS A 111 1.94 -12.38 5.71
CA LYS A 111 1.80 -12.87 7.09
C LYS A 111 0.45 -12.44 7.66
N PRO A 112 -0.13 -13.19 8.61
CA PRO A 112 -1.36 -12.79 9.31
C PRO A 112 -1.24 -11.38 9.89
N GLY A 113 -2.26 -10.55 9.64
CA GLY A 113 -2.26 -9.13 10.01
C GLY A 113 -1.69 -8.19 8.95
N THR A 114 -1.25 -8.71 7.78
CA THR A 114 -0.80 -7.91 6.65
C THR A 114 -1.96 -7.67 5.70
N PRO A 115 -2.41 -6.42 5.50
CA PRO A 115 -3.40 -6.07 4.50
C PRO A 115 -2.89 -6.45 3.09
N HIS A 116 -3.73 -7.13 2.32
CA HIS A 116 -3.37 -7.62 0.99
C HIS A 116 -2.99 -6.48 0.03
N ASP A 117 -3.76 -5.42 0.04
CA ASP A 117 -3.58 -4.22 -0.78
C ASP A 117 -2.26 -3.50 -0.47
N ALA A 118 -1.91 -3.38 0.81
CA ALA A 118 -0.66 -2.75 1.22
C ALA A 118 0.57 -3.59 0.84
N LEU A 119 0.46 -4.93 0.83
CA LEU A 119 1.56 -5.80 0.39
C LEU A 119 1.70 -5.77 -1.13
N LEU A 120 0.60 -5.84 -1.87
CA LEU A 120 0.60 -5.72 -3.33
C LEU A 120 1.20 -4.38 -3.78
N TRP A 121 0.77 -3.29 -3.13
CA TRP A 121 1.29 -1.95 -3.41
C TRP A 121 2.80 -1.86 -3.28
N ILE A 122 3.37 -2.26 -2.12
CA ILE A 122 4.81 -2.14 -1.89
C ILE A 122 5.62 -3.07 -2.80
N ILE A 123 5.14 -4.27 -3.12
CA ILE A 123 5.81 -5.18 -4.06
C ILE A 123 5.89 -4.57 -5.46
N ALA A 124 4.80 -3.98 -5.95
CA ALA A 124 4.80 -3.35 -7.27
C ALA A 124 5.57 -2.02 -7.29
N SER A 125 5.47 -1.23 -6.21
CA SER A 125 6.15 0.06 -6.10
C SER A 125 7.68 -0.09 -6.09
N ILE A 126 8.22 -1.02 -5.30
CA ILE A 126 9.66 -1.24 -5.19
C ILE A 126 10.27 -1.82 -6.48
N GLN A 127 9.47 -2.46 -7.32
CA GLN A 127 9.87 -2.94 -8.64
C GLN A 127 9.68 -1.90 -9.76
N HIS A 128 9.23 -0.68 -9.44
CA HIS A 128 8.89 0.37 -10.42
C HIS A 128 7.81 -0.05 -11.42
N LYS A 129 6.90 -0.96 -11.01
CA LYS A 129 5.83 -1.53 -11.86
C LYS A 129 4.43 -1.21 -11.32
N LEU A 130 4.33 -0.18 -10.48
CA LEU A 130 3.08 0.38 -9.99
C LEU A 130 2.65 1.55 -10.86
N TYR A 131 1.42 1.50 -11.37
CA TYR A 131 0.85 2.54 -12.23
C TYR A 131 -0.47 3.08 -11.68
N LEU A 132 -0.74 4.34 -11.97
CA LEU A 132 -2.00 5.01 -11.69
C LEU A 132 -2.77 5.26 -13.00
N TYR A 133 -4.01 4.78 -13.06
CA TYR A 133 -5.00 5.21 -14.02
C TYR A 133 -5.77 6.38 -13.40
N LYS A 134 -5.70 7.59 -13.96
CA LYS A 134 -6.26 8.80 -13.36
C LYS A 134 -7.79 8.85 -13.37
N ASP A 135 -8.45 8.05 -14.22
CA ASP A 135 -9.91 7.94 -14.22
C ASP A 135 -10.42 7.28 -12.94
N THR A 136 -11.66 7.61 -12.60
CA THR A 136 -12.43 6.98 -11.53
C THR A 136 -13.23 5.81 -12.10
N PHE A 137 -13.12 4.66 -11.45
CA PHE A 137 -13.84 3.43 -11.85
C PHE A 137 -14.63 2.79 -10.71
N ILE A 138 -14.66 3.43 -9.53
CA ILE A 138 -15.33 2.89 -8.35
C ILE A 138 -16.04 4.01 -7.59
N GLU A 139 -17.28 3.74 -7.20
CA GLU A 139 -17.98 4.43 -6.15
C GLU A 139 -17.71 3.66 -4.84
N TYR A 140 -16.79 4.20 -4.02
CA TYR A 140 -16.31 3.60 -2.78
C TYR A 140 -17.26 3.94 -1.62
N ARG A 141 -17.95 2.93 -1.10
CA ARG A 141 -18.93 3.12 -0.04
C ARG A 141 -18.27 3.27 1.32
N ARG A 142 -18.69 4.30 2.06
CA ARG A 142 -18.23 4.56 3.43
C ARG A 142 -19.38 4.38 4.41
N HIS A 143 -19.22 3.45 5.35
CA HIS A 143 -20.14 3.21 6.45
C HIS A 143 -19.35 2.86 7.73
N ASP A 144 -20.06 2.79 8.87
CA ASP A 144 -19.39 2.59 10.17
C ASP A 144 -18.75 1.20 10.32
N ALA A 145 -19.23 0.21 9.58
CA ALA A 145 -18.71 -1.15 9.59
C ALA A 145 -17.49 -1.36 8.65
N ASN A 146 -17.02 -0.34 7.90
CA ASN A 146 -15.84 -0.51 7.06
C ASN A 146 -14.62 -0.97 7.87
N ALA A 147 -13.99 -2.08 7.45
CA ALA A 147 -12.82 -2.65 8.10
C ALA A 147 -11.66 -1.64 8.22
N SER A 148 -11.51 -0.73 7.25
CA SER A 148 -10.46 0.29 7.21
C SER A 148 -10.56 1.37 8.30
N LYS A 149 -11.75 1.65 8.86
CA LYS A 149 -11.92 2.68 9.91
C LYS A 149 -11.16 2.36 11.20
N ASN A 150 -11.09 1.09 11.57
CA ASN A 150 -10.56 0.64 12.87
C ASN A 150 -9.11 0.19 12.84
N ILE A 151 -8.53 -0.01 11.65
CA ILE A 151 -7.26 -0.73 11.47
C ILE A 151 -6.09 0.20 11.18
N SER A 152 -6.30 1.30 10.46
CA SER A 152 -5.23 2.11 9.87
C SER A 152 -4.35 2.91 10.84
N HIS A 153 -4.68 2.96 12.14
CA HIS A 153 -3.97 3.82 13.10
C HIS A 153 -3.56 3.13 14.40
N GLY A 154 -3.91 1.86 14.61
CA GLY A 154 -3.61 1.13 15.83
C GLY A 154 -2.12 0.74 15.96
N TYR A 155 -1.67 0.45 17.19
CA TYR A 155 -0.31 -0.02 17.49
C TYR A 155 0.09 -1.23 16.61
N LYS A 156 -0.78 -2.24 16.54
CA LYS A 156 -0.54 -3.47 15.77
C LYS A 156 -0.31 -3.17 14.28
N TYR A 157 -1.07 -2.24 13.71
CA TYR A 157 -0.89 -1.83 12.31
C TYR A 157 0.50 -1.21 12.08
N LYS A 158 0.98 -0.35 12.99
CA LYS A 158 2.30 0.29 12.91
C LYS A 158 3.43 -0.74 12.96
N VAL A 159 3.33 -1.74 13.83
CA VAL A 159 4.30 -2.84 13.92
C VAL A 159 4.30 -3.67 12.64
N ASN A 160 3.11 -4.06 12.16
CA ASN A 160 2.98 -4.81 10.92
C ASN A 160 3.49 -4.02 9.68
N GLU A 161 3.27 -2.71 9.63
CA GLU A 161 3.83 -1.84 8.58
C GLU A 161 5.35 -1.91 8.56
N VAL A 162 6.00 -1.81 9.72
CA VAL A 162 7.46 -1.92 9.85
C VAL A 162 7.95 -3.30 9.39
N GLU A 163 7.35 -4.38 9.89
CA GLU A 163 7.77 -5.75 9.56
C GLU A 163 7.57 -6.09 8.08
N ARG A 164 6.44 -5.69 7.51
CA ARG A 164 6.16 -5.85 6.08
C ARG A 164 7.18 -5.11 5.23
N THR A 165 7.46 -3.84 5.56
CA THR A 165 8.40 -3.02 4.81
C THR A 165 9.80 -3.63 4.82
N LEU A 166 10.30 -4.05 5.99
CA LEU A 166 11.60 -4.73 6.12
C LEU A 166 11.66 -6.04 5.32
N ALA A 167 10.57 -6.84 5.34
CA ALA A 167 10.53 -8.10 4.62
C ALA A 167 10.57 -7.91 3.09
N VAL A 168 9.83 -6.92 2.57
CA VAL A 168 9.84 -6.61 1.13
C VAL A 168 11.18 -6.01 0.71
N ASN A 169 11.76 -5.11 1.49
CA ASN A 169 13.07 -4.52 1.20
C ASN A 169 14.16 -5.59 1.13
N LYS A 170 14.18 -6.51 2.10
CA LYS A 170 15.11 -7.64 2.11
C LYS A 170 14.94 -8.50 0.85
N TRP A 171 13.71 -8.90 0.54
CA TRP A 171 13.41 -9.69 -0.65
C TRP A 171 13.89 -8.98 -1.93
N TYR A 172 13.65 -7.68 -2.05
CA TYR A 172 14.05 -6.92 -3.24
C TYR A 172 15.58 -6.88 -3.39
N LEU A 173 16.30 -6.55 -2.33
CA LEU A 173 17.77 -6.50 -2.36
C LEU A 173 18.44 -7.88 -2.60
N GLU A 174 17.75 -8.98 -2.27
CA GLU A 174 18.23 -10.35 -2.52
C GLU A 174 17.97 -10.84 -3.96
N ASN A 175 17.01 -10.25 -4.67
CA ASN A 175 16.56 -10.75 -5.98
C ASN A 175 16.77 -9.76 -7.13
N PHE A 176 17.11 -8.51 -6.84
CA PHE A 176 17.30 -7.44 -7.84
C PHE A 176 18.61 -6.69 -7.57
N THR A 177 19.11 -6.01 -8.61
CA THR A 177 20.28 -5.12 -8.50
C THR A 177 19.81 -3.67 -8.71
N PRO A 178 19.35 -2.98 -7.64
CA PRO A 178 18.86 -1.62 -7.77
C PRO A 178 19.99 -0.62 -8.03
N GLU A 179 19.63 0.55 -8.56
CA GLU A 179 20.56 1.66 -8.73
C GLU A 179 21.00 2.28 -7.39
N ALA A 180 22.11 3.01 -7.39
CA ALA A 180 22.70 3.56 -6.16
C ALA A 180 21.75 4.46 -5.34
N GLU A 181 20.95 5.29 -6.02
CA GLU A 181 19.97 6.16 -5.32
C GLU A 181 18.80 5.35 -4.74
N GLU A 182 18.35 4.29 -5.41
CA GLU A 182 17.34 3.37 -4.90
C GLU A 182 17.82 2.62 -3.67
N ILE A 183 19.06 2.09 -3.74
CA ILE A 183 19.71 1.44 -2.59
C ILE A 183 19.72 2.39 -1.39
N LYS A 184 20.08 3.65 -1.59
CA LYS A 184 20.12 4.66 -0.54
C LYS A 184 18.75 4.90 0.09
N ILE A 185 17.70 5.02 -0.73
CA ILE A 185 16.32 5.16 -0.25
C ILE A 185 15.92 3.93 0.58
N ILE A 186 16.18 2.72 0.08
CA ILE A 186 15.81 1.47 0.74
C ILE A 186 16.57 1.27 2.05
N LEU A 187 17.89 1.51 2.06
CA LEU A 187 18.70 1.36 3.27
C LEU A 187 18.31 2.37 4.36
N ASN A 188 18.04 3.62 4.00
CA ASN A 188 17.52 4.62 4.94
C ASN A 188 16.12 4.25 5.45
N CYS A 189 15.26 3.69 4.60
CA CYS A 189 13.97 3.14 5.02
C CYS A 189 14.14 2.00 6.02
N ASN A 190 15.12 1.11 5.81
CA ASN A 190 15.45 0.03 6.74
C ASN A 190 15.89 0.58 8.11
N ILE A 191 16.78 1.59 8.13
CA ILE A 191 17.21 2.23 9.38
C ILE A 191 16.02 2.86 10.10
N TRP A 192 15.16 3.58 9.36
CA TRP A 192 13.93 4.16 9.89
C TRP A 192 12.99 3.09 10.48
N CYS A 193 12.79 1.99 9.77
CA CYS A 193 11.99 0.85 10.25
C CYS A 193 12.58 0.22 11.52
N GLU A 194 13.88 -0.02 11.56
CA GLU A 194 14.57 -0.57 12.73
C GLU A 194 14.46 0.35 13.95
N TYR A 195 14.59 1.67 13.77
CA TYR A 195 14.39 2.63 14.86
C TYR A 195 12.95 2.64 15.35
N ARG A 196 11.96 2.54 14.46
CA ARG A 196 10.56 2.40 14.84
C ARG A 196 10.30 1.10 15.60
N LYS A 197 10.90 -0.01 15.18
CA LYS A 197 10.80 -1.30 15.89
C LYS A 197 11.36 -1.18 17.30
N LYS A 198 12.56 -0.61 17.47
CA LYS A 198 13.17 -0.36 18.79
C LYS A 198 12.32 0.55 19.66
N LEU A 199 11.70 1.57 19.07
CA LEU A 199 10.82 2.48 19.79
C LEU A 199 9.50 1.81 20.18
N LEU A 200 8.80 1.20 19.22
CA LEU A 200 7.44 0.68 19.41
C LEU A 200 7.42 -0.64 20.19
N VAL A 201 8.28 -1.59 19.79
CA VAL A 201 8.26 -2.97 20.31
C VAL A 201 9.15 -3.09 21.54
N GLU A 202 10.41 -2.63 21.44
CA GLU A 202 11.39 -2.74 22.53
C GLU A 202 11.27 -1.60 23.56
N LYS A 203 10.35 -0.64 23.32
CA LYS A 203 10.12 0.53 24.21
C LYS A 203 11.36 1.37 24.51
N LYS A 204 12.35 1.35 23.62
CA LYS A 204 13.59 2.16 23.74
C LYS A 204 13.31 3.60 23.29
N ARG A 205 12.84 4.43 24.22
CA ARG A 205 12.32 5.81 23.98
C ARG A 205 13.33 6.76 23.34
N CYS A 206 14.64 6.57 23.54
CA CYS A 206 15.69 7.37 22.90
C CYS A 206 15.67 7.32 21.37
N TYR A 207 15.11 6.26 20.77
CA TYR A 207 15.00 6.15 19.33
C TYR A 207 14.00 7.11 18.72
N TRP A 208 13.05 7.67 19.47
CA TRP A 208 12.18 8.73 18.97
C TRP A 208 12.95 9.95 18.52
N PHE A 209 13.99 10.35 19.26
CA PHE A 209 14.88 11.46 18.87
C PHE A 209 15.71 11.12 17.63
N LYS A 210 16.16 9.88 17.48
CA LYS A 210 16.90 9.42 16.28
C LYS A 210 16.01 9.41 15.03
N LEU A 211 14.72 9.13 15.17
CA LEU A 211 13.73 9.18 14.10
C LEU A 211 13.50 10.57 13.52
N ARG A 212 13.91 11.63 14.22
CA ARG A 212 13.86 13.01 13.70
C ARG A 212 14.70 13.15 12.41
N ASN A 213 15.84 12.48 12.33
CA ASN A 213 16.72 12.50 11.15
C ASN A 213 16.10 11.74 9.95
N TYR A 214 15.07 10.94 10.18
CA TYR A 214 14.34 10.17 9.19
C TYR A 214 12.88 10.63 9.10
N SER A 215 12.59 11.86 9.52
CA SER A 215 11.21 12.40 9.54
C SER A 215 10.57 12.49 8.16
N ASN A 216 11.37 12.59 7.10
CA ASN A 216 10.93 12.58 5.71
C ASN A 216 10.36 11.22 5.25
N TYR A 217 10.63 10.12 5.98
CA TYR A 217 10.00 8.82 5.74
C TYR A 217 8.57 8.74 6.30
N TYR A 218 8.16 9.66 7.16
CA TYR A 218 6.77 9.74 7.59
C TYR A 218 5.95 10.56 6.59
N LEU A 219 4.88 9.98 6.05
CA LEU A 219 3.99 10.69 5.12
C LEU A 219 3.40 11.97 5.73
N THR A 220 3.15 11.97 7.04
CA THR A 220 2.62 13.12 7.78
C THR A 220 3.24 13.24 9.17
N LYS A 221 3.28 14.47 9.68
CA LYS A 221 3.69 14.74 11.08
C LYS A 221 2.83 13.95 12.09
N LYS A 222 1.54 13.76 11.80
CA LYS A 222 0.63 12.97 12.64
C LYS A 222 1.11 11.52 12.81
N LYS A 223 1.67 10.90 11.77
CA LYS A 223 2.24 9.53 11.87
C LYS A 223 3.46 9.50 12.78
N TYR A 224 4.37 10.50 12.69
CA TYR A 224 5.54 10.64 13.57
C TYR A 224 5.14 10.77 15.05
N PHE A 225 4.22 11.70 15.36
CA PHE A 225 3.72 11.87 16.72
C PHE A 225 2.86 10.68 17.19
N GLY A 226 2.25 9.96 16.27
CA GLY A 226 1.56 8.71 16.60
C GLY A 226 2.51 7.63 17.14
N ASP A 227 3.74 7.52 16.64
CA ASP A 227 4.75 6.61 17.18
C ASP A 227 5.20 7.05 18.60
N PHE A 228 5.30 8.36 18.84
CA PHE A 228 5.50 8.91 20.19
C PHE A 228 4.39 8.46 21.14
N TYR A 229 3.12 8.69 20.77
CA TYR A 229 1.98 8.35 21.61
C TYR A 229 1.99 6.89 22.06
N TYR A 230 2.19 5.95 21.12
CA TYR A 230 2.23 4.52 21.44
C TYR A 230 3.46 4.06 22.23
N SER A 231 4.48 4.86 22.30
CA SER A 231 5.73 4.51 22.99
C SER A 231 5.88 5.15 24.36
N PHE A 232 5.25 6.31 24.58
CA PHE A 232 5.40 7.09 25.80
C PHE A 232 4.11 7.19 26.63
N VAL A 233 2.94 7.14 25.98
CA VAL A 233 1.64 7.37 26.62
C VAL A 233 0.84 6.08 26.80
N LYS A 234 0.89 5.17 25.82
CA LYS A 234 0.16 3.90 25.77
C LYS A 234 1.10 2.69 25.73
#